data_246e06c80def0fb5414c6c99c8745cf6
#
_entry.id   246e06c80def0fb5414c6c99c8745cf6
#
_cell.length_a   1.000
_cell.length_b   1.000
_cell.length_c   1.000
_cell.angle_alpha   90.00
_cell.angle_beta   90.00
_cell.angle_gamma   90.00
#
_symmetry.space_group_name_H-M   'P 1'
#
loop_
_entity.id
_entity.type
_entity.pdbx_description
1 polymer ?
#
loop_
_entity_poly.entity_id
_entity_poly.type
_entity_poly.pdbx_seq_one_letter_code
_entity_poly.pdbx_strand_id
1 'polypeptide(L)'
;MKVLGRVTLGLLIASALLGHTSIASQSAKTLAPSSQSVQFFKKQVDRSSSFSNALKGLINRYPHRTAEFVSIALSAYPENYKEIITASVSTQPTFVDEIIMLANDYKVANPTEIVELAINAEPSYAGAAASAACKYSPEYFNEIVKAAVTTEPDSADQIAQKLVGAYPSKTMEILITTIKEVPFVGKYVLDALLATVTDDEIKSEDMIIVSVEQLAQYPDAIERLVHLAKQRDIDSNKIKLSAIKGGLSEEAIVAVINEHYLSTDTISAEQD
;
A
#
# COMPACT_ATOMS: atom_id res chain seq x y z
N MET A 1 50.10 -36.95 60.43
CA MET A 1 50.13 -37.74 59.22
C MET A 1 48.90 -37.39 58.41
N LYS A 2 49.13 -36.98 57.21
CA LYS A 2 48.20 -36.25 56.30
C LYS A 2 47.29 -37.18 55.55
N VAL A 3 46.01 -36.86 55.48
CA VAL A 3 45.09 -37.47 54.52
C VAL A 3 44.50 -36.40 53.62
N LEU A 4 44.74 -36.56 52.34
CA LEU A 4 44.27 -35.71 51.26
C LEU A 4 42.80 -35.94 51.00
N GLY A 5 41.98 -34.90 51.07
CA GLY A 5 40.59 -34.90 50.60
C GLY A 5 40.51 -34.49 49.15
N ARG A 6 39.98 -35.34 48.29
CA ARG A 6 39.66 -35.07 46.88
C ARG A 6 38.37 -34.23 46.81
N VAL A 7 38.48 -33.02 46.24
CA VAL A 7 37.34 -32.22 45.89
C VAL A 7 36.90 -32.58 44.47
N THR A 8 35.71 -33.14 44.33
CA THR A 8 35.05 -33.40 43.05
C THR A 8 34.31 -32.12 42.62
N LEU A 9 34.78 -31.52 41.53
CA LEU A 9 34.17 -30.37 40.91
C LEU A 9 32.93 -30.81 40.11
N GLY A 10 31.73 -30.54 40.62
CA GLY A 10 30.47 -30.77 39.93
C GLY A 10 30.23 -29.67 38.91
N LEU A 11 30.18 -30.05 37.63
CA LEU A 11 29.84 -29.16 36.49
C LEU A 11 28.31 -29.01 36.44
N LEU A 12 27.80 -27.86 36.90
CA LEU A 12 26.41 -27.47 36.73
C LEU A 12 26.24 -26.87 35.33
N ILE A 13 25.62 -27.66 34.43
CA ILE A 13 25.17 -27.16 33.13
C ILE A 13 23.88 -26.37 33.38
N ALA A 14 23.99 -25.03 33.37
CA ALA A 14 22.85 -24.15 33.37
C ALA A 14 22.27 -24.08 31.94
N SER A 15 21.18 -24.80 31.72
CA SER A 15 20.37 -24.70 30.50
C SER A 15 19.69 -23.33 30.46
N ALA A 16 20.27 -22.39 29.71
CA ALA A 16 19.60 -21.13 29.39
C ALA A 16 18.42 -21.40 28.45
N LEU A 17 17.21 -21.44 28.98
CA LEU A 17 15.97 -21.33 28.24
C LEU A 17 15.93 -19.93 27.63
N LEU A 18 16.27 -19.84 26.34
CA LEU A 18 15.99 -18.68 25.51
C LEU A 18 14.48 -18.56 25.41
N GLY A 19 13.88 -17.80 26.31
CA GLY A 19 12.52 -17.33 26.20
C GLY A 19 12.40 -16.48 24.95
N HIS A 20 11.74 -16.99 23.92
CA HIS A 20 11.24 -16.21 22.83
C HIS A 20 10.18 -15.28 23.40
N THR A 21 10.59 -14.05 23.73
CA THR A 21 9.64 -12.97 23.97
C THR A 21 8.98 -12.67 22.64
N SER A 22 7.82 -13.27 22.41
CA SER A 22 6.87 -12.76 21.42
C SER A 22 6.63 -11.31 21.76
N ILE A 23 7.14 -10.41 20.91
CA ILE A 23 6.72 -9.02 20.90
C ILE A 23 5.29 -9.05 20.42
N ALA A 24 4.35 -9.29 21.34
CA ALA A 24 2.95 -9.05 21.12
C ALA A 24 2.86 -7.58 20.76
N SER A 25 2.47 -7.31 19.50
CA SER A 25 2.03 -5.99 19.06
C SER A 25 1.02 -5.49 20.10
N GLN A 26 1.46 -4.58 20.95
CA GLN A 26 0.55 -3.84 21.82
C GLN A 26 -0.24 -2.92 20.89
N SER A 27 -1.40 -3.40 20.42
CA SER A 27 -2.46 -2.52 19.98
C SER A 27 -2.63 -1.50 21.10
N ALA A 28 -2.26 -0.25 20.83
CA ALA A 28 -2.49 0.84 21.75
C ALA A 28 -4.01 0.89 21.95
N LYS A 29 -4.47 0.29 23.06
CA LYS A 29 -5.89 0.30 23.43
C LYS A 29 -6.27 1.77 23.58
N THR A 30 -6.99 2.29 22.61
CA THR A 30 -7.45 3.68 22.58
C THR A 30 -8.21 3.92 23.86
N LEU A 31 -7.61 4.65 24.80
CA LEU A 31 -8.26 5.01 26.06
C LEU A 31 -9.46 5.87 25.70
N ALA A 32 -10.65 5.45 26.11
CA ALA A 32 -11.87 6.22 25.90
C ALA A 32 -11.69 7.66 26.40
N PRO A 33 -12.10 8.67 25.62
CA PRO A 33 -11.94 10.07 26.01
C PRO A 33 -12.60 10.37 27.35
N SER A 34 -11.98 11.25 28.17
CA SER A 34 -12.55 11.64 29.44
C SER A 34 -13.87 12.41 29.25
N SER A 35 -14.79 12.29 30.21
CA SER A 35 -16.06 13.04 30.20
C SER A 35 -15.85 14.55 30.07
N GLN A 36 -14.76 15.07 30.66
CA GLN A 36 -14.42 16.50 30.58
C GLN A 36 -13.99 16.91 29.19
N SER A 37 -13.16 16.07 28.49
CA SER A 37 -12.72 16.30 27.11
C SER A 37 -13.91 16.30 26.16
N VAL A 38 -14.84 15.34 26.33
CA VAL A 38 -16.08 15.28 25.54
C VAL A 38 -16.95 16.52 25.74
N GLN A 39 -17.16 16.95 27.01
CA GLN A 39 -17.93 18.16 27.31
C GLN A 39 -17.27 19.43 26.74
N PHE A 40 -15.94 19.53 26.82
CA PHE A 40 -15.21 20.64 26.23
C PHE A 40 -15.42 20.67 24.69
N PHE A 41 -15.28 19.53 24.04
CA PHE A 41 -15.49 19.43 22.58
C PHE A 41 -16.92 19.84 22.21
N LYS A 42 -17.94 19.31 22.87
CA LYS A 42 -19.34 19.67 22.64
C LYS A 42 -19.58 21.18 22.75
N LYS A 43 -19.02 21.84 23.77
CA LYS A 43 -19.10 23.30 23.90
C LYS A 43 -18.43 24.06 22.75
N GLN A 44 -17.37 23.50 22.15
CA GLN A 44 -16.76 24.13 20.97
C GLN A 44 -17.64 23.95 19.72
N VAL A 45 -18.27 22.78 19.55
CA VAL A 45 -19.25 22.54 18.48
C VAL A 45 -20.42 23.51 18.59
N ASP A 46 -21.03 23.64 19.79
CA ASP A 46 -22.17 24.53 20.03
C ASP A 46 -21.87 26.02 19.75
N ARG A 47 -20.58 26.42 19.85
CA ARG A 47 -20.13 27.83 19.65
C ARG A 47 -19.65 28.08 18.21
N SER A 48 -19.56 27.06 17.40
CA SER A 48 -19.04 27.15 16.04
C SER A 48 -20.18 27.21 15.03
N SER A 49 -19.92 27.75 13.85
CA SER A 49 -20.89 27.80 12.75
C SER A 49 -21.20 26.42 12.15
N SER A 50 -20.29 25.46 12.32
CA SER A 50 -20.48 24.04 11.92
C SER A 50 -19.57 23.15 12.75
N PHE A 51 -19.92 21.85 12.74
CA PHE A 51 -19.11 20.80 13.35
C PHE A 51 -17.67 20.77 12.77
N SER A 52 -17.57 20.80 11.44
CA SER A 52 -16.28 20.82 10.75
C SER A 52 -15.41 22.02 11.16
N ASN A 53 -15.99 23.19 11.26
CA ASN A 53 -15.25 24.40 11.69
C ASN A 53 -14.77 24.30 13.13
N ALA A 54 -15.55 23.70 14.02
CA ALA A 54 -15.15 23.44 15.42
C ALA A 54 -13.92 22.50 15.45
N LEU A 55 -13.99 21.37 14.74
CA LEU A 55 -12.93 20.37 14.70
C LEU A 55 -11.65 20.92 14.05
N LYS A 56 -11.77 21.55 12.87
CA LYS A 56 -10.64 22.21 12.18
C LYS A 56 -9.99 23.29 13.04
N GLY A 57 -10.79 24.09 13.71
CA GLY A 57 -10.30 25.12 14.61
C GLY A 57 -9.49 24.58 15.80
N LEU A 58 -9.92 23.46 16.36
CA LEU A 58 -9.18 22.78 17.44
C LEU A 58 -7.88 22.14 16.93
N ILE A 59 -7.92 21.44 15.78
CA ILE A 59 -6.75 20.83 15.18
C ILE A 59 -5.71 21.89 14.80
N ASN A 60 -6.11 22.99 14.15
CA ASN A 60 -5.22 24.09 13.79
C ASN A 60 -4.56 24.74 15.02
N ARG A 61 -5.29 24.84 16.12
CA ARG A 61 -4.78 25.45 17.36
C ARG A 61 -3.86 24.52 18.14
N TYR A 62 -4.10 23.21 18.05
CA TYR A 62 -3.38 22.18 18.79
C TYR A 62 -3.05 20.97 17.90
N PRO A 63 -2.21 21.14 16.86
CA PRO A 63 -1.99 20.11 15.84
C PRO A 63 -1.45 18.79 16.41
N HIS A 64 -0.63 18.84 17.46
CA HIS A 64 -0.11 17.66 18.16
C HIS A 64 -1.18 16.85 18.94
N ARG A 65 -2.40 17.39 19.09
CA ARG A 65 -3.55 16.71 19.71
C ARG A 65 -4.60 16.25 18.72
N THR A 66 -4.27 16.21 17.43
CA THR A 66 -5.20 15.82 16.35
C THR A 66 -5.86 14.47 16.65
N ALA A 67 -5.08 13.43 16.93
CA ALA A 67 -5.61 12.11 17.25
C ALA A 67 -6.58 12.12 18.45
N GLU A 68 -6.29 12.91 19.48
CA GLU A 68 -7.16 13.06 20.63
C GLU A 68 -8.51 13.71 20.24
N PHE A 69 -8.49 14.79 19.46
CA PHE A 69 -9.73 15.42 19.01
C PHE A 69 -10.55 14.54 18.09
N VAL A 70 -9.90 13.77 17.21
CA VAL A 70 -10.57 12.78 16.35
C VAL A 70 -11.21 11.69 17.19
N SER A 71 -10.50 11.14 18.18
CA SER A 71 -11.04 10.14 19.11
C SER A 71 -12.26 10.67 19.87
N ILE A 72 -12.19 11.91 20.40
CA ILE A 72 -13.32 12.56 21.08
C ILE A 72 -14.50 12.74 20.11
N ALA A 73 -14.24 13.22 18.89
CA ALA A 73 -15.26 13.46 17.90
C ALA A 73 -15.97 12.17 17.49
N LEU A 74 -15.22 11.10 17.16
CA LEU A 74 -15.79 9.79 16.81
C LEU A 74 -16.57 9.15 17.96
N SER A 75 -16.11 9.34 19.20
CA SER A 75 -16.83 8.86 20.39
C SER A 75 -18.15 9.61 20.66
N ALA A 76 -18.15 10.93 20.43
CA ALA A 76 -19.29 11.78 20.76
C ALA A 76 -20.32 11.94 19.62
N TYR A 77 -19.87 11.75 18.37
CA TYR A 77 -20.64 11.96 17.13
C TYR A 77 -20.28 10.91 16.08
N PRO A 78 -20.48 9.61 16.35
CA PRO A 78 -20.08 8.55 15.41
C PRO A 78 -20.80 8.64 14.05
N GLU A 79 -21.99 9.21 14.00
CA GLU A 79 -22.76 9.45 12.78
C GLU A 79 -22.12 10.49 11.86
N ASN A 80 -21.25 11.36 12.39
CA ASN A 80 -20.53 12.39 11.63
C ASN A 80 -19.16 11.92 11.13
N TYR A 81 -18.87 10.62 11.12
CA TYR A 81 -17.54 10.08 10.79
C TYR A 81 -16.99 10.59 9.46
N LYS A 82 -17.84 10.76 8.43
CA LYS A 82 -17.41 11.29 7.11
C LYS A 82 -16.81 12.69 7.25
N GLU A 83 -17.53 13.55 7.95
CA GLU A 83 -17.09 14.92 8.20
C GLU A 83 -15.85 14.95 9.12
N ILE A 84 -15.78 14.07 10.11
CA ILE A 84 -14.64 13.95 11.03
C ILE A 84 -13.38 13.56 10.26
N ILE A 85 -13.43 12.47 9.45
CA ILE A 85 -12.29 11.98 8.67
C ILE A 85 -11.84 13.06 7.69
N THR A 86 -12.77 13.58 6.88
CA THR A 86 -12.46 14.59 5.86
C THR A 86 -11.87 15.87 6.46
N ALA A 87 -12.50 16.39 7.53
CA ALA A 87 -12.02 17.60 8.19
C ALA A 87 -10.64 17.42 8.82
N SER A 88 -10.39 16.26 9.45
CA SER A 88 -9.13 15.99 10.13
C SER A 88 -7.99 15.76 9.16
N VAL A 89 -8.19 14.93 8.13
CA VAL A 89 -7.16 14.64 7.11
C VAL A 89 -6.83 15.91 6.32
N SER A 90 -7.83 16.67 5.85
CA SER A 90 -7.58 17.93 5.12
C SER A 90 -6.90 19.02 5.95
N THR A 91 -7.02 18.97 7.29
CA THR A 91 -6.41 19.97 8.17
C THR A 91 -5.02 19.56 8.63
N GLN A 92 -4.80 18.27 8.88
CA GLN A 92 -3.54 17.72 9.37
C GLN A 92 -3.25 16.36 8.70
N PRO A 93 -2.84 16.34 7.41
CA PRO A 93 -2.65 15.12 6.63
C PRO A 93 -1.58 14.18 7.20
N THR A 94 -0.59 14.73 7.91
CA THR A 94 0.48 13.95 8.56
C THR A 94 -0.02 12.98 9.62
N PHE A 95 -1.26 13.13 10.09
CA PHE A 95 -1.93 12.23 11.04
C PHE A 95 -2.84 11.21 10.37
N VAL A 96 -2.74 11.00 9.06
CA VAL A 96 -3.62 10.08 8.32
C VAL A 96 -3.57 8.65 8.86
N ASP A 97 -2.41 8.15 9.30
CA ASP A 97 -2.27 6.81 9.91
C ASP A 97 -3.10 6.70 11.19
N GLU A 98 -2.98 7.66 12.10
CA GLU A 98 -3.72 7.68 13.37
C GLU A 98 -5.23 7.92 13.17
N ILE A 99 -5.60 8.74 12.18
CA ILE A 99 -7.01 9.01 11.86
C ILE A 99 -7.68 7.74 11.34
N ILE A 100 -7.03 7.01 10.42
CA ILE A 100 -7.54 5.74 9.88
C ILE A 100 -7.59 4.67 10.98
N MET A 101 -6.56 4.58 11.81
CA MET A 101 -6.54 3.68 12.98
C MET A 101 -7.76 3.92 13.86
N LEU A 102 -8.01 5.17 14.24
CA LEU A 102 -9.14 5.52 15.10
C LEU A 102 -10.48 5.21 14.43
N ALA A 103 -10.65 5.56 13.15
CA ALA A 103 -11.87 5.26 12.40
C ALA A 103 -12.15 3.74 12.36
N ASN A 104 -11.10 2.93 12.17
CA ASN A 104 -11.19 1.47 12.22
C ASN A 104 -11.51 0.95 13.63
N ASP A 105 -10.84 1.45 14.68
CA ASP A 105 -11.07 1.04 16.06
C ASP A 105 -12.49 1.34 16.53
N TYR A 106 -13.02 2.51 16.16
CA TYR A 106 -14.42 2.89 16.44
C TYR A 106 -15.43 2.20 15.50
N LYS A 107 -14.96 1.47 14.47
CA LYS A 107 -15.80 0.74 13.48
C LYS A 107 -16.87 1.63 12.86
N VAL A 108 -16.50 2.86 12.51
CA VAL A 108 -17.45 3.86 12.01
C VAL A 108 -17.93 3.58 10.59
N ALA A 109 -17.14 2.86 9.78
CA ALA A 109 -17.45 2.48 8.41
C ALA A 109 -16.62 1.27 7.95
N ASN A 110 -16.85 0.82 6.71
CA ASN A 110 -16.00 -0.17 6.04
C ASN A 110 -14.60 0.42 5.78
N PRO A 111 -13.51 -0.35 5.89
CA PRO A 111 -12.14 0.12 5.61
C PRO A 111 -11.95 0.77 4.23
N THR A 112 -12.64 0.29 3.20
CA THR A 112 -12.62 0.91 1.86
C THR A 112 -13.22 2.31 1.86
N GLU A 113 -14.34 2.54 2.52
CA GLU A 113 -14.95 3.85 2.64
C GLU A 113 -14.07 4.82 3.45
N ILE A 114 -13.42 4.32 4.51
CA ILE A 114 -12.50 5.13 5.32
C ILE A 114 -11.31 5.61 4.47
N VAL A 115 -10.73 4.72 3.66
CA VAL A 115 -9.60 5.09 2.79
C VAL A 115 -10.02 6.06 1.68
N GLU A 116 -11.18 5.85 1.06
CA GLU A 116 -11.73 6.75 0.06
C GLU A 116 -11.95 8.17 0.62
N LEU A 117 -12.53 8.29 1.82
CA LEU A 117 -12.72 9.57 2.49
C LEU A 117 -11.39 10.27 2.77
N ALA A 118 -10.37 9.53 3.21
CA ALA A 118 -9.06 10.08 3.51
C ALA A 118 -8.35 10.56 2.23
N ILE A 119 -8.39 9.77 1.14
CA ILE A 119 -7.78 10.13 -0.15
C ILE A 119 -8.48 11.34 -0.76
N ASN A 120 -9.81 11.35 -0.78
CA ASN A 120 -10.58 12.51 -1.28
C ASN A 120 -10.33 13.78 -0.46
N ALA A 121 -10.01 13.66 0.83
CA ALA A 121 -9.68 14.81 1.69
C ALA A 121 -8.29 15.39 1.39
N GLU A 122 -7.31 14.54 1.04
CA GLU A 122 -5.94 14.92 0.72
C GLU A 122 -5.29 13.88 -0.22
N PRO A 123 -5.45 14.04 -1.54
CA PRO A 123 -4.94 13.07 -2.54
C PRO A 123 -3.43 12.84 -2.47
N SER A 124 -2.64 13.83 -2.09
CA SER A 124 -1.17 13.69 -1.98
C SER A 124 -0.75 12.68 -0.89
N TYR A 125 -1.67 12.29 0.00
CA TYR A 125 -1.46 11.27 1.03
C TYR A 125 -2.10 9.92 0.69
N ALA A 126 -2.55 9.70 -0.56
CA ALA A 126 -3.24 8.47 -0.97
C ALA A 126 -2.45 7.19 -0.63
N GLY A 127 -1.16 7.15 -0.94
CA GLY A 127 -0.31 6.00 -0.61
C GLY A 127 -0.16 5.77 0.91
N ALA A 128 -0.12 6.84 1.71
CA ALA A 128 -0.05 6.73 3.17
C ALA A 128 -1.39 6.24 3.75
N ALA A 129 -2.51 6.76 3.24
CA ALA A 129 -3.86 6.33 3.62
C ALA A 129 -4.10 4.85 3.29
N ALA A 130 -3.75 4.42 2.07
CA ALA A 130 -3.86 3.02 1.66
C ALA A 130 -2.99 2.10 2.55
N SER A 131 -1.75 2.49 2.82
CA SER A 131 -0.84 1.71 3.68
C SER A 131 -1.36 1.60 5.12
N ALA A 132 -1.89 2.67 5.69
CA ALA A 132 -2.51 2.67 7.01
C ALA A 132 -3.74 1.75 7.06
N ALA A 133 -4.64 1.86 6.08
CA ALA A 133 -5.83 1.02 6.01
C ALA A 133 -5.47 -0.48 5.90
N CYS A 134 -4.51 -0.85 5.04
CA CYS A 134 -4.00 -2.22 4.95
C CYS A 134 -3.37 -2.72 6.26
N LYS A 135 -2.72 -1.84 7.02
CA LYS A 135 -2.10 -2.16 8.32
C LYS A 135 -3.14 -2.52 9.38
N TYR A 136 -4.23 -1.77 9.43
CA TYR A 136 -5.25 -1.92 10.49
C TYR A 136 -6.42 -2.85 10.08
N SER A 137 -6.55 -3.15 8.77
CA SER A 137 -7.58 -4.05 8.22
C SER A 137 -7.00 -4.96 7.14
N PRO A 138 -6.02 -5.83 7.48
CA PRO A 138 -5.31 -6.66 6.50
C PRO A 138 -6.20 -7.67 5.77
N GLU A 139 -7.35 -8.02 6.33
CA GLU A 139 -8.35 -8.89 5.71
C GLU A 139 -9.06 -8.26 4.51
N TYR A 140 -9.01 -6.91 4.39
CA TYR A 140 -9.55 -6.14 3.27
C TYR A 140 -8.46 -5.63 2.32
N PHE A 141 -7.29 -6.28 2.30
CA PHE A 141 -6.11 -5.76 1.59
C PHE A 141 -6.40 -5.41 0.13
N ASN A 142 -6.97 -6.35 -0.64
CA ASN A 142 -7.23 -6.14 -2.06
C ASN A 142 -8.29 -5.08 -2.32
N GLU A 143 -9.35 -5.08 -1.52
CA GLU A 143 -10.43 -4.09 -1.60
C GLU A 143 -9.90 -2.68 -1.30
N ILE A 144 -8.98 -2.55 -0.34
CA ILE A 144 -8.33 -1.28 0.00
C ILE A 144 -7.42 -0.82 -1.13
N VAL A 145 -6.58 -1.72 -1.69
CA VAL A 145 -5.73 -1.39 -2.85
C VAL A 145 -6.59 -0.91 -4.01
N LYS A 146 -7.65 -1.66 -4.35
CA LYS A 146 -8.61 -1.29 -5.37
C LYS A 146 -9.22 0.08 -5.11
N ALA A 147 -9.81 0.30 -3.92
CA ALA A 147 -10.41 1.57 -3.54
C ALA A 147 -9.42 2.73 -3.67
N ALA A 148 -8.18 2.56 -3.20
CA ALA A 148 -7.16 3.60 -3.26
C ALA A 148 -6.81 4.00 -4.69
N VAL A 149 -6.52 3.02 -5.57
CA VAL A 149 -6.11 3.32 -6.96
C VAL A 149 -7.27 3.78 -7.84
N THR A 150 -8.51 3.42 -7.52
CA THR A 150 -9.70 3.93 -8.24
C THR A 150 -10.13 5.31 -7.77
N THR A 151 -9.85 5.67 -6.52
CA THR A 151 -10.13 7.00 -5.97
C THR A 151 -9.13 8.03 -6.48
N GLU A 152 -7.84 7.67 -6.61
CA GLU A 152 -6.77 8.55 -7.11
C GLU A 152 -5.94 7.83 -8.19
N PRO A 153 -6.50 7.66 -9.40
CA PRO A 153 -5.84 6.92 -10.48
C PRO A 153 -4.55 7.55 -10.98
N ASP A 154 -4.45 8.88 -10.94
CA ASP A 154 -3.27 9.61 -11.39
C ASP A 154 -2.04 9.40 -10.50
N SER A 155 -2.26 8.93 -9.27
CA SER A 155 -1.20 8.57 -8.31
C SER A 155 -1.08 7.05 -8.10
N ALA A 156 -1.64 6.22 -8.97
CA ALA A 156 -1.67 4.76 -8.79
C ALA A 156 -0.27 4.14 -8.71
N ASP A 157 0.72 4.68 -9.43
CA ASP A 157 2.12 4.29 -9.37
C ASP A 157 2.73 4.57 -7.99
N GLN A 158 2.50 5.74 -7.42
CA GLN A 158 2.98 6.14 -6.09
C GLN A 158 2.29 5.33 -4.98
N ILE A 159 0.97 5.09 -5.11
CA ILE A 159 0.21 4.23 -4.20
C ILE A 159 0.80 2.82 -4.21
N ALA A 160 1.00 2.23 -5.40
CA ALA A 160 1.56 0.90 -5.55
C ALA A 160 2.98 0.80 -4.99
N GLN A 161 3.87 1.77 -5.30
CA GLN A 161 5.22 1.83 -4.71
C GLN A 161 5.20 1.89 -3.18
N LYS A 162 4.33 2.73 -2.62
CA LYS A 162 4.21 2.86 -1.16
C LYS A 162 3.77 1.55 -0.51
N LEU A 163 2.80 0.86 -1.14
CA LEU A 163 2.30 -0.43 -0.67
C LEU A 163 3.35 -1.53 -0.82
N VAL A 164 4.08 -1.61 -1.94
CA VAL A 164 5.16 -2.59 -2.12
C VAL A 164 6.28 -2.37 -1.12
N GLY A 165 6.64 -1.12 -0.84
CA GLY A 165 7.62 -0.80 0.21
C GLY A 165 7.19 -1.25 1.61
N ALA A 166 5.89 -1.19 1.92
CA ALA A 166 5.33 -1.65 3.20
C ALA A 166 5.07 -3.17 3.22
N TYR A 167 4.72 -3.78 2.07
CA TYR A 167 4.30 -5.17 1.93
C TYR A 167 5.02 -5.87 0.76
N PRO A 168 6.35 -6.08 0.83
CA PRO A 168 7.13 -6.64 -0.29
C PRO A 168 6.67 -8.03 -0.75
N SER A 169 6.14 -8.85 0.16
CA SER A 169 5.59 -10.17 -0.16
C SER A 169 4.32 -10.13 -1.01
N LYS A 170 3.67 -8.98 -1.12
CA LYS A 170 2.43 -8.79 -1.88
C LYS A 170 2.62 -8.02 -3.20
N THR A 171 3.87 -7.86 -3.66
CA THR A 171 4.21 -7.10 -4.87
C THR A 171 3.36 -7.49 -6.08
N MET A 172 3.25 -8.80 -6.37
CA MET A 172 2.46 -9.28 -7.51
C MET A 172 0.96 -9.04 -7.35
N GLU A 173 0.43 -9.20 -6.14
CA GLU A 173 -0.97 -8.95 -5.82
C GLU A 173 -1.32 -7.46 -6.01
N ILE A 174 -0.45 -6.56 -5.54
CA ILE A 174 -0.58 -5.10 -5.72
C ILE A 174 -0.53 -4.75 -7.20
N LEU A 175 0.46 -5.27 -7.95
CA LEU A 175 0.61 -5.02 -9.39
C LEU A 175 -0.65 -5.43 -10.16
N ILE A 176 -1.09 -6.69 -9.98
CA ILE A 176 -2.25 -7.23 -10.69
C ILE A 176 -3.52 -6.43 -10.37
N THR A 177 -3.77 -6.15 -9.10
CA THR A 177 -4.94 -5.38 -8.67
C THR A 177 -4.91 -3.99 -9.29
N THR A 178 -3.77 -3.30 -9.20
CA THR A 178 -3.64 -1.93 -9.73
C THR A 178 -3.83 -1.89 -11.25
N ILE A 179 -3.19 -2.79 -12.01
CA ILE A 179 -3.33 -2.82 -13.48
C ILE A 179 -4.76 -3.15 -13.91
N LYS A 180 -5.43 -4.08 -13.21
CA LYS A 180 -6.83 -4.44 -13.52
C LYS A 180 -7.79 -3.28 -13.32
N GLU A 181 -7.63 -2.53 -12.26
CA GLU A 181 -8.56 -1.46 -11.90
C GLU A 181 -8.27 -0.15 -12.68
N VAL A 182 -7.01 0.12 -13.01
CA VAL A 182 -6.59 1.35 -13.71
C VAL A 182 -5.62 1.04 -14.86
N PRO A 183 -6.05 0.28 -15.89
CA PRO A 183 -5.17 -0.23 -16.94
C PRO A 183 -4.49 0.87 -17.77
N PHE A 184 -5.10 2.05 -17.90
CA PHE A 184 -4.54 3.17 -18.66
C PHE A 184 -3.26 3.77 -18.04
N VAL A 185 -3.03 3.57 -16.73
CA VAL A 185 -1.77 3.93 -16.05
C VAL A 185 -0.87 2.72 -15.77
N GLY A 186 -1.29 1.51 -16.16
CA GLY A 186 -0.62 0.25 -15.82
C GLY A 186 0.86 0.20 -16.20
N LYS A 187 1.24 0.82 -17.32
CA LYS A 187 2.66 0.92 -17.74
C LYS A 187 3.51 1.74 -16.75
N TYR A 188 2.97 2.81 -16.20
CA TYR A 188 3.67 3.65 -15.22
C TYR A 188 3.80 2.93 -13.88
N VAL A 189 2.76 2.21 -13.49
CA VAL A 189 2.78 1.35 -12.29
C VAL A 189 3.86 0.28 -12.42
N LEU A 190 3.93 -0.42 -13.55
CA LEU A 190 4.96 -1.42 -13.79
C LEU A 190 6.37 -0.81 -13.74
N ASP A 191 6.62 0.29 -14.45
CA ASP A 191 7.92 0.99 -14.46
C ASP A 191 8.33 1.37 -13.03
N ALA A 192 7.40 1.92 -12.26
CA ALA A 192 7.62 2.33 -10.88
C ALA A 192 7.97 1.14 -9.97
N LEU A 193 7.26 0.03 -10.11
CA LEU A 193 7.52 -1.17 -9.32
C LEU A 193 8.80 -1.88 -9.72
N LEU A 194 9.13 -1.94 -11.03
CA LEU A 194 10.41 -2.48 -11.50
C LEU A 194 11.61 -1.69 -10.99
N ALA A 195 11.47 -0.36 -10.82
CA ALA A 195 12.50 0.47 -10.21
C ALA A 195 12.67 0.20 -8.71
N THR A 196 11.64 -0.34 -8.04
CA THR A 196 11.67 -0.67 -6.62
C THR A 196 12.25 -2.05 -6.33
N VAL A 197 12.12 -2.99 -7.30
CA VAL A 197 12.56 -4.40 -7.19
C VAL A 197 13.88 -4.57 -7.95
N THR A 198 14.97 -3.96 -7.47
CA THR A 198 16.24 -3.83 -8.20
C THR A 198 17.09 -5.08 -8.25
N ASP A 199 16.92 -6.07 -7.37
CA ASP A 199 17.88 -7.18 -7.18
C ASP A 199 17.30 -8.57 -7.50
N ASP A 200 16.07 -8.67 -8.01
CA ASP A 200 15.42 -9.96 -8.31
C ASP A 200 14.97 -10.01 -9.78
N GLU A 201 15.85 -10.54 -10.65
CA GLU A 201 15.59 -10.69 -12.09
C GLU A 201 14.36 -11.57 -12.37
N ILE A 202 14.19 -12.66 -11.61
CA ILE A 202 13.05 -13.59 -11.76
C ILE A 202 11.74 -12.86 -11.47
N LYS A 203 11.72 -12.09 -10.40
CA LYS A 203 10.54 -11.30 -10.03
C LYS A 203 10.20 -10.21 -11.05
N SER A 204 11.25 -9.60 -11.63
CA SER A 204 11.09 -8.61 -12.70
C SER A 204 10.53 -9.22 -13.99
N GLU A 205 10.98 -10.42 -14.38
CA GLU A 205 10.43 -11.16 -15.51
C GLU A 205 8.95 -11.49 -15.30
N ASP A 206 8.59 -12.07 -14.15
CA ASP A 206 7.22 -12.41 -13.80
C ASP A 206 6.30 -11.18 -13.83
N MET A 207 6.76 -10.03 -13.34
CA MET A 207 6.01 -8.78 -13.38
C MET A 207 5.72 -8.34 -14.82
N ILE A 208 6.68 -8.44 -15.73
CA ILE A 208 6.49 -8.09 -17.16
C ILE A 208 5.51 -9.06 -17.80
N ILE A 209 5.70 -10.37 -17.62
CA ILE A 209 4.83 -11.41 -18.17
C ILE A 209 3.38 -11.22 -17.72
N VAL A 210 3.16 -11.00 -16.44
CA VAL A 210 1.82 -10.76 -15.90
C VAL A 210 1.23 -9.45 -16.42
N SER A 211 2.03 -8.40 -16.57
CA SER A 211 1.57 -7.13 -17.14
C SER A 211 1.16 -7.27 -18.61
N VAL A 212 1.86 -8.07 -19.40
CA VAL A 212 1.47 -8.41 -20.78
C VAL A 212 0.10 -9.08 -20.79
N GLU A 213 -0.16 -10.05 -19.92
CA GLU A 213 -1.46 -10.71 -19.81
C GLU A 213 -2.58 -9.71 -19.44
N GLN A 214 -2.35 -8.87 -18.44
CA GLN A 214 -3.37 -7.95 -17.93
C GLN A 214 -3.63 -6.77 -18.87
N LEU A 215 -2.64 -6.35 -19.65
CA LEU A 215 -2.73 -5.22 -20.59
C LEU A 215 -2.87 -5.63 -22.05
N ALA A 216 -3.16 -6.91 -22.33
CA ALA A 216 -3.24 -7.47 -23.70
C ALA A 216 -4.21 -6.71 -24.63
N GLN A 217 -5.25 -6.08 -24.08
CA GLN A 217 -6.24 -5.32 -24.85
C GLN A 217 -5.85 -3.84 -25.11
N TYR A 218 -4.65 -3.42 -24.66
CA TYR A 218 -4.14 -2.06 -24.80
C TYR A 218 -2.90 -2.05 -25.73
N PRO A 219 -3.04 -1.75 -27.05
CA PRO A 219 -1.97 -1.88 -28.02
C PRO A 219 -0.67 -1.11 -27.64
N ASP A 220 -0.80 0.16 -27.25
CA ASP A 220 0.34 1.00 -26.85
C ASP A 220 1.11 0.44 -25.64
N ALA A 221 0.40 -0.23 -24.73
CA ALA A 221 1.02 -0.89 -23.58
C ALA A 221 1.76 -2.18 -24.01
N ILE A 222 1.18 -2.94 -24.93
CA ILE A 222 1.79 -4.18 -25.45
C ILE A 222 3.08 -3.89 -26.18
N GLU A 223 3.13 -2.90 -27.09
CA GLU A 223 4.35 -2.51 -27.79
C GLU A 223 5.49 -2.19 -26.78
N ARG A 224 5.19 -1.38 -25.79
CA ARG A 224 6.17 -1.01 -24.76
C ARG A 224 6.61 -2.21 -23.90
N LEU A 225 5.69 -3.11 -23.54
CA LEU A 225 6.00 -4.30 -22.75
C LEU A 225 6.86 -5.29 -23.53
N VAL A 226 6.59 -5.47 -24.83
CA VAL A 226 7.41 -6.30 -25.73
C VAL A 226 8.82 -5.71 -25.87
N HIS A 227 8.93 -4.38 -26.04
CA HIS A 227 10.22 -3.69 -26.06
C HIS A 227 11.01 -3.88 -24.76
N LEU A 228 10.35 -3.71 -23.62
CA LEU A 228 10.93 -3.89 -22.29
C LEU A 228 11.36 -5.35 -22.05
N ALA A 229 10.55 -6.31 -22.48
CA ALA A 229 10.86 -7.74 -22.41
C ALA A 229 12.13 -8.08 -23.21
N LYS A 230 12.27 -7.54 -24.41
CA LYS A 230 13.48 -7.68 -25.22
C LYS A 230 14.71 -7.10 -24.52
N GLN A 231 14.61 -5.88 -23.96
CA GLN A 231 15.73 -5.26 -23.24
C GLN A 231 16.23 -6.09 -22.05
N ARG A 232 15.39 -6.98 -21.52
CA ARG A 232 15.69 -7.87 -20.39
C ARG A 232 15.90 -9.33 -20.79
N ASP A 233 16.09 -9.61 -22.08
CA ASP A 233 16.32 -10.95 -22.63
C ASP A 233 15.23 -11.97 -22.29
N ILE A 234 13.98 -11.51 -22.08
CA ILE A 234 12.84 -12.39 -21.82
C ILE A 234 12.46 -13.14 -23.10
N ASP A 235 12.24 -14.45 -22.99
CA ASP A 235 11.84 -15.30 -24.11
C ASP A 235 10.54 -14.80 -24.77
N SER A 236 10.59 -14.51 -26.06
CA SER A 236 9.45 -14.03 -26.85
C SER A 236 8.25 -14.99 -26.84
N ASN A 237 8.48 -16.31 -26.70
CA ASN A 237 7.40 -17.28 -26.57
C ASN A 237 6.62 -17.12 -25.27
N LYS A 238 7.27 -16.76 -24.16
CA LYS A 238 6.58 -16.46 -22.90
C LYS A 238 5.68 -15.24 -23.05
N ILE A 239 6.19 -14.20 -23.71
CA ILE A 239 5.43 -12.98 -24.00
C ILE A 239 4.23 -13.28 -24.90
N LYS A 240 4.44 -14.05 -25.98
CA LYS A 240 3.38 -14.47 -26.91
C LYS A 240 2.25 -15.22 -26.17
N LEU A 241 2.62 -16.24 -25.39
CA LEU A 241 1.65 -17.05 -24.64
C LEU A 241 0.86 -16.20 -23.64
N SER A 242 1.53 -15.26 -22.96
CA SER A 242 0.89 -14.39 -21.99
C SER A 242 -0.08 -13.41 -22.64
N ALA A 243 0.29 -12.81 -23.79
CA ALA A 243 -0.59 -11.93 -24.55
C ALA A 243 -1.85 -12.66 -25.07
N ILE A 244 -1.68 -13.89 -25.59
CA ILE A 244 -2.80 -14.72 -26.05
C ILE A 244 -3.72 -15.08 -24.86
N LYS A 245 -3.15 -15.42 -23.71
CA LYS A 245 -3.92 -15.68 -22.49
C LYS A 245 -4.71 -14.45 -22.04
N GLY A 246 -4.18 -13.25 -22.24
CA GLY A 246 -4.84 -11.97 -21.99
C GLY A 246 -5.90 -11.59 -23.05
N GLY A 247 -6.05 -12.40 -24.12
CA GLY A 247 -7.07 -12.23 -25.16
C GLY A 247 -6.61 -11.49 -26.42
N LEU A 248 -5.30 -11.26 -26.59
CA LEU A 248 -4.76 -10.74 -27.85
C LEU A 248 -4.69 -11.87 -28.89
N SER A 249 -4.96 -11.56 -30.18
CA SER A 249 -4.84 -12.57 -31.25
C SER A 249 -3.36 -12.93 -31.47
N GLU A 250 -3.12 -14.18 -31.90
CA GLU A 250 -1.74 -14.65 -32.16
C GLU A 250 -1.09 -13.81 -33.26
N GLU A 251 -1.84 -13.45 -34.31
CA GLU A 251 -1.32 -12.66 -35.44
C GLU A 251 -0.88 -11.26 -34.93
N ALA A 252 -1.66 -10.63 -34.04
CA ALA A 252 -1.33 -9.31 -33.53
C ALA A 252 -0.08 -9.32 -32.67
N ILE A 253 0.05 -10.26 -31.73
CA ILE A 253 1.26 -10.31 -30.87
C ILE A 253 2.51 -10.72 -31.66
N VAL A 254 2.38 -11.62 -32.64
CA VAL A 254 3.51 -11.99 -33.49
C VAL A 254 3.99 -10.82 -34.32
N ALA A 255 3.10 -9.96 -34.84
CA ALA A 255 3.47 -8.74 -35.54
C ALA A 255 4.34 -7.83 -34.67
N VAL A 256 3.89 -7.55 -33.45
CA VAL A 256 4.63 -6.71 -32.50
C VAL A 256 5.98 -7.33 -32.09
N ILE A 257 6.01 -8.63 -31.83
CA ILE A 257 7.27 -9.34 -31.50
C ILE A 257 8.26 -9.27 -32.69
N ASN A 258 7.82 -9.50 -33.90
CA ASN A 258 8.67 -9.44 -35.09
C ASN A 258 9.28 -8.04 -35.29
N GLU A 259 8.49 -6.99 -35.08
CA GLU A 259 8.98 -5.61 -35.18
C GLU A 259 10.10 -5.34 -34.17
N HIS A 260 9.96 -5.78 -32.93
CA HIS A 260 10.90 -5.48 -31.86
C HIS A 260 12.06 -6.49 -31.74
N TYR A 261 11.86 -7.80 -31.99
CA TYR A 261 12.91 -8.82 -31.80
C TYR A 261 13.71 -9.08 -33.07
N LEU A 262 13.14 -8.91 -34.29
CA LEU A 262 13.82 -9.23 -35.54
C LEU A 262 14.47 -8.03 -36.25
N SER A 263 14.06 -6.80 -35.96
CA SER A 263 14.58 -5.60 -36.62
C SER A 263 16.04 -5.24 -36.25
N THR A 264 16.68 -5.94 -35.34
CA THR A 264 18.09 -5.69 -34.94
C THR A 264 19.11 -6.51 -35.70
N ASP A 265 18.73 -7.60 -36.39
CA ASP A 265 19.70 -8.45 -37.13
C ASP A 265 20.08 -7.88 -38.50
N THR A 266 19.36 -6.87 -38.98
CA THR A 266 19.62 -6.27 -40.31
C THR A 266 20.66 -5.15 -40.31
N ILE A 267 21.00 -4.58 -39.16
CA ILE A 267 21.95 -3.45 -39.08
C ILE A 267 23.40 -3.92 -38.90
N SER A 268 23.64 -5.16 -38.45
CA SER A 268 24.99 -5.73 -38.30
C SER A 268 25.53 -6.41 -39.57
N ALA A 269 24.72 -6.55 -40.60
CA ALA A 269 25.13 -7.23 -41.85
C ALA A 269 25.57 -6.27 -43.00
N GLU A 270 25.52 -4.96 -42.81
CA GLU A 270 25.93 -3.96 -43.80
C GLU A 270 27.24 -3.20 -43.44
N GLN A 271 27.99 -3.67 -42.45
CA GLN A 271 29.32 -3.11 -42.11
C GLN A 271 30.44 -4.18 -42.10
N ASP A 272 30.48 -5.03 -43.09
CA ASP A 272 31.68 -5.81 -43.43
C ASP A 272 32.07 -5.61 -44.90
#